data_9dfb0de14fe93e465410eab68f4605db
#
_entry.id   9dfb0de14fe93e465410eab68f4605db
#
_cell.length_a   1.000
_cell.length_b   1.000
_cell.length_c   1.000
_cell.angle_alpha   90.00
_cell.angle_beta   90.00
_cell.angle_gamma   90.00
#
_symmetry.space_group_name_H-M   'P 1'
#
loop_
_entity.id
_entity.type
_entity.pdbx_description
1 polymer ?
#
loop_
_entity_poly.entity_id
_entity_poly.type
_entity_poly.pdbx_seq_one_letter_code
_entity_poly.pdbx_strand_id
1 'polypeptide(L)'
;AGVIAVAVGFYLFLQEGVHSKMQRRLGALLLAGGLFAPLSRGPWIGAAVMIVMFIGTGRYAVRRLMLLGFAAVLALPLLAIVPGGQKIIDLLPFIGSVEAENITYRQRLIDNSLIVIQRNLWLGSFDYRSTPEMQSMIQGQGIIDIVNTYIAVALQMGVIGLALFVGFFATIALGIRKAMRSFPKQDDESRRLGRALLATLAGILVTIITVSSITVIPVVYWSVAGLGVSYAQMARRLKRAETASSKSTLLQPW
;
A
#
# COMPACT_ATOMS: atom_id res chain seq x y z
N ALA A 1 2.47 4.59 11.97
CA ALA A 1 2.46 3.30 11.28
C ALA A 1 2.44 3.44 9.75
N GLY A 2 1.50 4.19 9.14
CA GLY A 2 1.41 4.33 7.68
C GLY A 2 2.65 4.93 7.02
N VAL A 3 3.29 5.91 7.64
CA VAL A 3 4.55 6.52 7.16
C VAL A 3 5.69 5.50 7.14
N ILE A 4 5.74 4.60 8.12
CA ILE A 4 6.75 3.53 8.20
C ILE A 4 6.55 2.52 7.06
N ALA A 5 5.31 2.19 6.71
CA ALA A 5 5.02 1.34 5.57
C ALA A 5 5.56 1.96 4.26
N VAL A 6 5.44 3.28 4.07
CA VAL A 6 6.06 3.98 2.92
C VAL A 6 7.58 3.90 2.98
N ALA A 7 8.16 4.09 4.15
CA ALA A 7 9.61 3.98 4.34
C ALA A 7 10.14 2.59 3.97
N VAL A 8 9.37 1.52 4.27
CA VAL A 8 9.69 0.15 3.81
C VAL A 8 9.77 0.08 2.29
N GLY A 9 8.81 0.69 1.57
CA GLY A 9 8.82 0.72 0.11
C GLY A 9 10.07 1.41 -0.46
N PHE A 10 10.46 2.56 0.08
CA PHE A 10 11.70 3.25 -0.30
C PHE A 10 12.95 2.47 0.09
N TYR A 11 12.95 1.83 1.24
CA TYR A 11 14.04 0.97 1.68
C TYR A 11 14.26 -0.20 0.72
N LEU A 12 13.20 -0.81 0.20
CA LEU A 12 13.30 -1.86 -0.82
C LEU A 12 14.01 -1.38 -2.09
N PHE A 13 13.84 -0.11 -2.46
CA PHE A 13 14.59 0.50 -3.55
C PHE A 13 16.07 0.71 -3.21
N LEU A 14 16.37 1.27 -2.03
CA LEU A 14 17.71 1.64 -1.60
C LEU A 14 18.59 0.43 -1.22
N GLN A 15 18.00 -0.76 -1.10
CA GLN A 15 18.70 -1.94 -0.58
C GLN A 15 19.90 -2.42 -1.41
N GLU A 16 19.91 -2.18 -2.72
CA GLU A 16 20.97 -2.65 -3.61
C GLU A 16 21.75 -1.45 -4.19
N GLY A 17 22.96 -1.23 -3.73
CA GLY A 17 23.93 -0.31 -4.34
C GLY A 17 24.32 0.92 -3.53
N VAL A 18 23.50 1.36 -2.56
CA VAL A 18 23.76 2.60 -1.79
C VAL A 18 24.30 2.32 -0.39
N HIS A 19 23.96 1.18 0.21
CA HIS A 19 24.25 0.91 1.62
C HIS A 19 25.18 -0.29 1.83
N SER A 20 26.06 -0.18 2.82
CA SER A 20 26.87 -1.30 3.32
C SER A 20 25.95 -2.41 3.90
N LYS A 21 26.45 -3.65 3.98
CA LYS A 21 25.71 -4.78 4.55
C LYS A 21 25.20 -4.48 5.96
N MET A 22 25.97 -3.73 6.75
CA MET A 22 25.63 -3.37 8.13
C MET A 22 24.52 -2.33 8.17
N GLN A 23 24.59 -1.28 7.35
CA GLN A 23 23.54 -0.25 7.23
C GLN A 23 22.20 -0.88 6.76
N ARG A 24 22.23 -1.84 5.83
CA ARG A 24 21.04 -2.56 5.39
C ARG A 24 20.39 -3.37 6.52
N ARG A 25 21.20 -4.07 7.33
CA ARG A 25 20.67 -4.84 8.48
C ARG A 25 20.09 -3.91 9.54
N LEU A 26 20.79 -2.83 9.88
CA LEU A 26 20.31 -1.85 10.85
C LEU A 26 19.04 -1.16 10.38
N GLY A 27 18.98 -0.73 9.12
CA GLY A 27 17.77 -0.14 8.53
C GLY A 27 16.58 -1.12 8.53
N ALA A 28 16.81 -2.40 8.21
CA ALA A 28 15.77 -3.43 8.28
C ALA A 28 15.24 -3.63 9.70
N LEU A 29 16.15 -3.67 10.70
CA LEU A 29 15.75 -3.82 12.11
C LEU A 29 14.98 -2.60 12.62
N LEU A 30 15.42 -1.38 12.29
CA LEU A 30 14.72 -0.15 12.68
C LEU A 30 13.32 -0.05 12.05
N LEU A 31 13.20 -0.40 10.76
CA LEU A 31 11.91 -0.40 10.08
C LEU A 31 10.99 -1.49 10.60
N ALA A 32 11.51 -2.68 10.87
CA ALA A 32 10.74 -3.76 11.50
C ALA A 32 10.28 -3.34 12.90
N GLY A 33 11.17 -2.81 13.74
CA GLY A 33 10.82 -2.30 15.07
C GLY A 33 9.74 -1.21 15.00
N GLY A 34 9.90 -0.23 14.11
CA GLY A 34 8.91 0.83 13.91
C GLY A 34 7.58 0.33 13.32
N LEU A 35 7.58 -0.75 12.54
CA LEU A 35 6.37 -1.35 12.00
C LEU A 35 5.59 -2.12 13.09
N PHE A 36 6.32 -2.81 13.99
CA PHE A 36 5.72 -3.58 15.07
C PHE A 36 5.35 -2.73 16.30
N ALA A 37 6.08 -1.65 16.58
CA ALA A 37 5.88 -0.82 17.77
C ALA A 37 4.44 -0.30 18.00
N PRO A 38 3.68 0.11 16.96
CA PRO A 38 2.30 0.57 17.15
C PRO A 38 1.29 -0.55 17.40
N LEU A 39 1.69 -1.83 17.35
CA LEU A 39 0.83 -3.02 17.49
C LEU A 39 -0.41 -2.96 16.58
N SER A 40 -0.32 -2.31 15.44
CA SER A 40 -1.42 -2.11 14.49
C SER A 40 -1.34 -3.07 13.32
N ARG A 41 -2.35 -3.91 13.15
CA ARG A 41 -2.39 -4.99 12.14
C ARG A 41 -2.47 -4.48 10.70
N GLY A 42 -3.14 -3.36 10.47
CA GLY A 42 -3.31 -2.79 9.11
C GLY A 42 -1.99 -2.50 8.40
N PRO A 43 -1.05 -1.76 9.00
CA PRO A 43 0.28 -1.54 8.45
C PRO A 43 1.10 -2.81 8.23
N TRP A 44 0.91 -3.85 9.04
CA TRP A 44 1.60 -5.13 8.85
C TRP A 44 1.13 -5.84 7.58
N ILE A 45 -0.18 -5.85 7.35
CA ILE A 45 -0.76 -6.38 6.11
C ILE A 45 -0.26 -5.56 4.92
N GLY A 46 -0.27 -4.23 5.02
CA GLY A 46 0.25 -3.35 3.98
C GLY A 46 1.73 -3.62 3.67
N ALA A 47 2.58 -3.80 4.68
CA ALA A 47 4.00 -4.13 4.50
C ALA A 47 4.18 -5.53 3.89
N ALA A 48 3.39 -6.52 4.30
CA ALA A 48 3.40 -7.86 3.69
C ALA A 48 3.04 -7.79 2.21
N VAL A 49 2.00 -7.04 1.84
CA VAL A 49 1.61 -6.82 0.43
C VAL A 49 2.73 -6.12 -0.34
N MET A 50 3.41 -5.11 0.23
CA MET A 50 4.57 -4.47 -0.40
C MET A 50 5.67 -5.47 -0.71
N ILE A 51 6.04 -6.30 0.26
CA ILE A 51 7.10 -7.31 0.09
C ILE A 51 6.70 -8.31 -0.99
N VAL A 52 5.47 -8.83 -0.94
CA VAL A 52 4.95 -9.79 -1.93
C VAL A 52 4.93 -9.18 -3.33
N MET A 53 4.43 -7.94 -3.48
CA MET A 53 4.41 -7.23 -4.76
C MET A 53 5.81 -6.94 -5.29
N PHE A 54 6.73 -6.49 -4.43
CA PHE A 54 8.11 -6.23 -4.83
C PHE A 54 8.83 -7.50 -5.30
N ILE A 55 8.65 -8.61 -4.59
CA ILE A 55 9.19 -9.92 -4.98
C ILE A 55 8.51 -10.43 -6.25
N GLY A 56 7.17 -10.34 -6.32
CA GLY A 56 6.35 -10.85 -7.41
C GLY A 56 6.61 -10.16 -8.76
N THR A 57 7.06 -8.91 -8.73
CA THR A 57 7.47 -8.16 -9.92
C THR A 57 8.94 -8.36 -10.31
N GLY A 58 9.69 -9.18 -9.56
CA GLY A 58 11.11 -9.43 -9.77
C GLY A 58 11.41 -10.61 -10.71
N ARG A 59 12.72 -10.77 -11.03
CA ARG A 59 13.20 -11.78 -12.02
C ARG A 59 12.96 -13.24 -11.61
N TYR A 60 12.99 -13.55 -10.31
CA TYR A 60 12.78 -14.90 -9.77
C TYR A 60 11.59 -14.93 -8.81
N ALA A 61 10.47 -14.32 -9.23
CA ALA A 61 9.29 -14.11 -8.39
C ALA A 61 8.78 -15.39 -7.74
N VAL A 62 8.49 -16.41 -8.55
CA VAL A 62 7.90 -17.68 -8.06
C VAL A 62 8.78 -18.33 -7.01
N ARG A 63 10.09 -18.52 -7.30
CA ARG A 63 11.02 -19.14 -6.35
C ARG A 63 11.12 -18.36 -5.04
N ARG A 64 11.23 -17.03 -5.13
CA ARG A 64 11.34 -16.18 -3.93
C ARG A 64 10.05 -16.14 -3.12
N LEU A 65 8.89 -16.14 -3.77
CA LEU A 65 7.59 -16.22 -3.10
C LEU A 65 7.38 -17.58 -2.42
N MET A 66 7.78 -18.68 -3.07
CA MET A 66 7.74 -20.00 -2.43
C MET A 66 8.65 -20.07 -1.21
N LEU A 67 9.87 -19.51 -1.29
CA LEU A 67 10.79 -19.47 -0.15
C LEU A 67 10.23 -18.62 0.99
N LEU A 68 9.61 -17.46 0.67
CA LEU A 68 8.97 -16.61 1.67
C LEU A 68 7.79 -17.35 2.34
N GLY A 69 6.93 -17.99 1.55
CA GLY A 69 5.82 -18.78 2.07
C GLY A 69 6.29 -19.93 2.95
N PHE A 70 7.30 -20.68 2.52
CA PHE A 70 7.89 -21.76 3.30
C PHE A 70 8.50 -21.26 4.62
N ALA A 71 9.24 -20.14 4.57
CA ALA A 71 9.79 -19.50 5.76
C ALA A 71 8.69 -19.05 6.74
N ALA A 72 7.59 -18.48 6.23
CA ALA A 72 6.44 -18.07 7.05
C ALA A 72 5.76 -19.28 7.73
N VAL A 73 5.57 -20.37 6.99
CA VAL A 73 4.99 -21.61 7.53
C VAL A 73 5.86 -22.22 8.64
N LEU A 74 7.19 -22.19 8.47
CA LEU A 74 8.11 -22.68 9.50
C LEU A 74 8.23 -21.71 10.69
N ALA A 75 8.10 -20.42 10.48
CA ALA A 75 8.22 -19.42 11.54
C ALA A 75 7.08 -19.52 12.58
N LEU A 76 5.86 -19.86 12.16
CA LEU A 76 4.71 -19.95 13.06
C LEU A 76 4.89 -20.99 14.18
N PRO A 77 5.22 -22.26 13.92
CA PRO A 77 5.44 -23.24 14.98
C PRO A 77 6.69 -22.92 15.82
N LEU A 78 7.75 -22.35 15.21
CA LEU A 78 8.92 -21.89 15.95
C LEU A 78 8.57 -20.79 16.94
N LEU A 79 7.74 -19.81 16.54
CA LEU A 79 7.25 -18.77 17.44
C LEU A 79 6.42 -19.33 18.60
N ALA A 80 5.64 -20.38 18.37
CA ALA A 80 4.84 -21.02 19.42
C ALA A 80 5.68 -21.66 20.54
N ILE A 81 6.91 -22.11 20.22
CA ILE A 81 7.83 -22.79 21.17
C ILE A 81 8.64 -21.75 21.99
N VAL A 82 8.88 -20.56 21.44
CA VAL A 82 9.70 -19.54 22.12
C VAL A 82 8.92 -18.88 23.26
N PRO A 83 9.52 -18.68 24.45
CA PRO A 83 8.88 -17.95 25.55
C PRO A 83 8.41 -16.57 25.10
N GLY A 84 7.11 -16.27 25.23
CA GLY A 84 6.49 -15.03 24.75
C GLY A 84 6.07 -15.04 23.28
N GLY A 85 6.36 -16.08 22.53
CA GLY A 85 5.95 -16.21 21.12
C GLY A 85 4.44 -16.28 20.93
N GLN A 86 3.71 -16.86 21.89
CA GLN A 86 2.24 -16.89 21.89
C GLN A 86 1.66 -15.45 21.84
N LYS A 87 2.24 -14.51 22.60
CA LYS A 87 1.81 -13.09 22.55
C LYS A 87 1.99 -12.48 21.17
N ILE A 88 3.03 -12.87 20.43
CA ILE A 88 3.26 -12.43 19.06
C ILE A 88 2.22 -13.04 18.12
N ILE A 89 1.90 -14.35 18.31
CA ILE A 89 0.87 -15.04 17.52
C ILE A 89 -0.49 -14.40 17.75
N ASP A 90 -0.84 -14.06 18.99
CA ASP A 90 -2.12 -13.43 19.36
C ASP A 90 -2.27 -12.02 18.73
N LEU A 91 -1.15 -11.38 18.39
CA LEU A 91 -1.13 -10.08 17.71
C LEU A 91 -1.17 -10.21 16.18
N LEU A 92 -0.95 -11.41 15.62
CA LEU A 92 -0.96 -11.58 14.16
C LEU A 92 -2.36 -11.34 13.58
N PRO A 93 -2.45 -10.68 12.42
CA PRO A 93 -3.70 -10.53 11.69
C PRO A 93 -4.24 -11.92 11.28
N PHE A 94 -5.54 -12.12 11.40
CA PHE A 94 -6.29 -13.33 11.06
C PHE A 94 -6.12 -14.55 11.98
N ILE A 95 -5.11 -14.60 12.85
CA ILE A 95 -4.81 -15.75 13.72
C ILE A 95 -5.03 -15.39 15.20
N GLY A 96 -4.78 -14.13 15.58
CA GLY A 96 -4.84 -13.67 16.97
C GLY A 96 -6.25 -13.40 17.47
N SER A 97 -6.48 -13.64 18.77
CA SER A 97 -7.77 -13.49 19.47
C SER A 97 -8.01 -12.11 20.09
N VAL A 98 -7.00 -11.23 20.08
CA VAL A 98 -7.07 -9.92 20.71
C VAL A 98 -7.91 -8.96 19.86
N GLU A 99 -8.91 -8.31 20.47
CA GLU A 99 -9.77 -7.23 19.91
C GLU A 99 -11.14 -7.62 19.33
N ALA A 100 -11.91 -8.45 20.04
CA ALA A 100 -13.30 -8.73 19.66
C ALA A 100 -14.16 -7.43 19.55
N GLU A 101 -13.94 -6.42 20.38
CA GLU A 101 -14.66 -5.15 20.35
C GLU A 101 -14.36 -4.34 19.07
N ASN A 102 -13.09 -4.28 18.65
CA ASN A 102 -12.70 -3.57 17.43
C ASN A 102 -13.24 -4.27 16.15
N ILE A 103 -13.33 -5.59 16.16
CA ILE A 103 -13.93 -6.35 15.06
C ILE A 103 -15.43 -6.04 14.99
N THR A 104 -16.13 -6.06 16.13
CA THR A 104 -17.56 -5.77 16.21
C THR A 104 -17.86 -4.33 15.78
N TYR A 105 -17.06 -3.34 16.21
CA TYR A 105 -17.21 -1.96 15.76
C TYR A 105 -17.07 -1.82 14.25
N ARG A 106 -16.02 -2.43 13.66
CA ARG A 106 -15.79 -2.37 12.21
C ARG A 106 -16.91 -3.03 11.42
N GLN A 107 -17.43 -4.14 11.92
CA GLN A 107 -18.54 -4.84 11.28
C GLN A 107 -19.81 -3.99 11.29
N ARG A 108 -20.19 -3.43 12.44
CA ARG A 108 -21.31 -2.47 12.56
C ARG A 108 -21.11 -1.23 11.69
N LEU A 109 -19.87 -0.72 11.61
CA LEU A 109 -19.54 0.43 10.76
C LEU A 109 -19.78 0.11 9.28
N ILE A 110 -19.39 -1.07 8.82
CA ILE A 110 -19.63 -1.51 7.44
C ILE A 110 -21.13 -1.63 7.18
N ASP A 111 -21.87 -2.31 8.05
CA ASP A 111 -23.31 -2.54 7.91
C ASP A 111 -24.08 -1.21 7.86
N ASN A 112 -23.84 -0.31 8.82
CA ASN A 112 -24.46 1.00 8.88
C ASN A 112 -24.08 1.87 7.67
N SER A 113 -22.80 1.85 7.27
CA SER A 113 -22.34 2.59 6.11
C SER A 113 -23.00 2.11 4.83
N LEU A 114 -23.20 0.80 4.65
CA LEU A 114 -23.86 0.25 3.47
C LEU A 114 -25.31 0.72 3.36
N ILE A 115 -26.05 0.81 4.48
CA ILE A 115 -27.42 1.35 4.49
C ILE A 115 -27.44 2.80 4.01
N VAL A 116 -26.52 3.63 4.52
CA VAL A 116 -26.42 5.05 4.14
C VAL A 116 -25.99 5.21 2.69
N ILE A 117 -25.01 4.42 2.22
CA ILE A 117 -24.55 4.43 0.82
C ILE A 117 -25.69 4.03 -0.12
N GLN A 118 -26.53 3.02 0.21
CA GLN A 118 -27.65 2.60 -0.62
C GLN A 118 -28.70 3.69 -0.83
N ARG A 119 -28.92 4.55 0.17
CA ARG A 119 -29.85 5.70 0.05
C ARG A 119 -29.34 6.77 -0.91
N ASN A 120 -28.01 6.94 -1.01
CA ASN A 120 -27.36 7.95 -1.83
C ASN A 120 -26.29 7.32 -2.73
N LEU A 121 -26.64 6.25 -3.42
CA LEU A 121 -25.71 5.34 -4.09
C LEU A 121 -24.75 6.04 -5.07
N TRP A 122 -25.26 6.94 -5.90
CA TRP A 122 -24.48 7.49 -7.01
C TRP A 122 -23.53 8.61 -6.60
N LEU A 123 -23.99 9.59 -5.83
CA LEU A 123 -23.27 10.81 -5.51
C LEU A 123 -22.88 10.92 -4.03
N GLY A 124 -23.32 9.97 -3.19
CA GLY A 124 -23.10 10.02 -1.75
C GLY A 124 -23.89 11.11 -1.06
N SER A 125 -23.55 11.39 0.18
CA SER A 125 -24.14 12.46 0.99
C SER A 125 -23.09 13.22 1.75
N PHE A 126 -23.07 14.56 1.64
CA PHE A 126 -22.19 15.37 2.45
C PHE A 126 -22.54 15.30 3.94
N ASP A 127 -23.81 15.10 4.24
CA ASP A 127 -24.34 15.04 5.61
C ASP A 127 -24.55 13.61 6.13
N TYR A 128 -23.82 12.64 5.59
CA TYR A 128 -23.91 11.24 6.00
C TYR A 128 -23.73 11.02 7.50
N ARG A 129 -22.92 11.87 8.17
CA ARG A 129 -22.64 11.78 9.60
C ARG A 129 -23.85 12.06 10.47
N SER A 130 -24.82 12.85 10.00
CA SER A 130 -26.04 13.20 10.72
C SER A 130 -27.13 12.12 10.61
N THR A 131 -26.91 11.07 9.83
CA THR A 131 -27.87 9.96 9.71
C THR A 131 -27.95 9.15 11.01
N PRO A 132 -29.14 8.62 11.38
CA PRO A 132 -29.31 7.84 12.60
C PRO A 132 -28.32 6.66 12.72
N GLU A 133 -28.07 5.99 11.60
CA GLU A 133 -27.15 4.84 11.54
C GLU A 133 -25.72 5.26 11.89
N MET A 134 -25.26 6.41 11.38
CA MET A 134 -23.92 6.90 11.69
C MET A 134 -23.83 7.50 13.08
N GLN A 135 -24.90 8.17 13.56
CA GLN A 135 -24.95 8.68 14.93
C GLN A 135 -24.87 7.56 15.97
N SER A 136 -25.40 6.37 15.68
CA SER A 136 -25.26 5.18 16.53
C SER A 136 -23.81 4.69 16.67
N MET A 137 -22.89 5.16 15.80
CA MET A 137 -21.48 4.79 15.77
C MET A 137 -20.58 5.78 16.51
N ILE A 138 -21.14 6.79 17.18
CA ILE A 138 -20.37 7.75 17.98
C ILE A 138 -19.66 7.02 19.11
N GLN A 139 -18.35 7.19 19.18
CA GLN A 139 -17.52 6.65 20.24
C GLN A 139 -17.44 7.60 21.43
N GLY A 140 -16.89 7.12 22.55
CA GLY A 140 -16.78 7.88 23.80
C GLY A 140 -16.08 9.24 23.70
N GLN A 141 -15.38 9.51 22.60
CA GLN A 141 -14.77 10.81 22.29
C GLN A 141 -15.68 11.76 21.51
N GLY A 142 -16.93 11.38 21.25
CA GLY A 142 -17.89 12.19 20.49
C GLY A 142 -17.64 12.19 18.96
N ILE A 143 -16.78 11.30 18.46
CA ILE A 143 -16.45 11.22 17.04
C ILE A 143 -16.90 9.90 16.41
N ILE A 144 -17.22 9.96 15.12
CA ILE A 144 -17.45 8.76 14.29
C ILE A 144 -16.16 8.52 13.53
N ASP A 145 -15.44 7.47 13.89
CA ASP A 145 -14.19 7.09 13.22
C ASP A 145 -14.45 6.08 12.12
N ILE A 146 -14.37 6.55 10.86
CA ILE A 146 -14.53 5.69 9.68
C ILE A 146 -13.18 5.06 9.36
N VAL A 147 -12.91 3.91 9.99
CA VAL A 147 -11.65 3.14 9.85
C VAL A 147 -11.50 2.44 8.50
N ASN A 148 -12.02 3.03 7.43
CA ASN A 148 -11.89 2.55 6.06
C ASN A 148 -12.05 3.71 5.09
N THR A 149 -10.96 4.08 4.42
CA THR A 149 -10.95 5.21 3.47
C THR A 149 -11.90 5.00 2.29
N TYR A 150 -12.07 3.75 1.79
CA TYR A 150 -12.96 3.48 0.66
C TYR A 150 -14.43 3.68 1.05
N ILE A 151 -14.81 3.26 2.26
CA ILE A 151 -16.15 3.51 2.79
C ILE A 151 -16.35 5.01 2.99
N ALA A 152 -15.36 5.73 3.52
CA ALA A 152 -15.45 7.19 3.68
C ALA A 152 -15.69 7.89 2.34
N VAL A 153 -14.97 7.50 1.28
CA VAL A 153 -15.17 8.03 -0.08
C VAL A 153 -16.56 7.67 -0.62
N ALA A 154 -17.01 6.44 -0.41
CA ALA A 154 -18.33 6.00 -0.88
C ALA A 154 -19.49 6.73 -0.16
N LEU A 155 -19.36 6.97 1.13
CA LEU A 155 -20.34 7.76 1.90
C LEU A 155 -20.43 9.21 1.40
N GLN A 156 -19.28 9.84 1.16
CA GLN A 156 -19.21 11.25 0.77
C GLN A 156 -19.54 11.50 -0.70
N MET A 157 -19.08 10.63 -1.60
CA MET A 157 -19.06 10.85 -3.04
C MET A 157 -19.76 9.73 -3.83
N GLY A 158 -20.37 8.77 -3.15
CA GLY A 158 -21.05 7.64 -3.75
C GLY A 158 -20.15 6.69 -4.52
N VAL A 159 -20.77 5.81 -5.28
CA VAL A 159 -20.07 4.82 -6.13
C VAL A 159 -19.28 5.49 -7.25
N ILE A 160 -19.75 6.64 -7.77
CA ILE A 160 -19.03 7.39 -8.80
C ILE A 160 -17.71 7.90 -8.23
N GLY A 161 -17.72 8.54 -7.06
CA GLY A 161 -16.50 9.02 -6.43
C GLY A 161 -15.55 7.89 -6.07
N LEU A 162 -16.07 6.77 -5.56
CA LEU A 162 -15.27 5.58 -5.27
C LEU A 162 -14.63 5.00 -6.56
N ALA A 163 -15.38 4.90 -7.65
CA ALA A 163 -14.87 4.42 -8.93
C ALA A 163 -13.77 5.33 -9.49
N LEU A 164 -13.93 6.65 -9.40
CA LEU A 164 -12.91 7.61 -9.79
C LEU A 164 -11.66 7.51 -8.90
N PHE A 165 -11.83 7.35 -7.59
CA PHE A 165 -10.73 7.18 -6.64
C PHE A 165 -9.92 5.90 -6.95
N VAL A 166 -10.58 4.77 -7.08
CA VAL A 166 -9.93 3.49 -7.43
C VAL A 166 -9.32 3.55 -8.83
N GLY A 167 -10.05 4.09 -9.81
CA GLY A 167 -9.62 4.26 -11.19
C GLY A 167 -8.37 5.13 -11.31
N PHE A 168 -8.28 6.21 -10.52
CA PHE A 168 -7.09 7.06 -10.47
C PHE A 168 -5.84 6.26 -10.06
N PHE A 169 -5.88 5.51 -8.96
CA PHE A 169 -4.74 4.70 -8.52
C PHE A 169 -4.46 3.53 -9.46
N ALA A 170 -5.49 2.93 -10.05
CA ALA A 170 -5.32 1.87 -11.05
C ALA A 170 -4.59 2.39 -12.30
N THR A 171 -4.93 3.59 -12.79
CA THR A 171 -4.26 4.20 -13.95
C THR A 171 -2.79 4.50 -13.65
N ILE A 172 -2.45 4.93 -12.43
CA ILE A 172 -1.08 5.15 -11.98
C ILE A 172 -0.31 3.83 -11.94
N ALA A 173 -0.89 2.79 -11.32
CA ALA A 173 -0.27 1.46 -11.24
C ALA A 173 0.01 0.88 -12.66
N LEU A 174 -0.94 1.01 -13.58
CA LEU A 174 -0.77 0.63 -14.97
C LEU A 174 0.30 1.48 -15.67
N GLY A 175 0.36 2.78 -15.38
CA GLY A 175 1.39 3.70 -15.88
C GLY A 175 2.79 3.27 -15.43
N ILE A 176 2.98 2.98 -14.14
CA ILE A 176 4.26 2.48 -13.60
C ILE A 176 4.63 1.15 -14.26
N ARG A 177 3.68 0.21 -14.36
CA ARG A 177 3.91 -1.10 -14.98
C ARG A 177 4.32 -0.99 -16.45
N LYS A 178 3.67 -0.09 -17.20
CA LYS A 178 4.01 0.18 -18.61
C LYS A 178 5.40 0.81 -18.72
N ALA A 179 5.73 1.77 -17.86
CA ALA A 179 7.04 2.40 -17.80
C ALA A 179 8.15 1.38 -17.51
N MET A 180 7.96 0.51 -16.50
CA MET A 180 8.93 -0.56 -16.20
C MET A 180 9.23 -1.47 -17.38
N ARG A 181 8.24 -1.73 -18.25
CA ARG A 181 8.42 -2.57 -19.43
C ARG A 181 9.16 -1.86 -20.57
N SER A 182 9.16 -0.51 -20.58
CA SER A 182 9.84 0.28 -21.60
C SER A 182 11.34 0.46 -21.34
N PHE A 183 11.81 0.28 -20.09
CA PHE A 183 13.23 0.35 -19.78
C PHE A 183 13.99 -0.89 -20.28
N PRO A 184 15.24 -0.72 -20.76
CA PRO A 184 16.10 -1.84 -21.15
C PRO A 184 16.25 -2.86 -20.00
N LYS A 185 16.46 -4.14 -20.33
CA LYS A 185 16.66 -5.19 -19.34
C LYS A 185 17.90 -4.98 -18.47
N GLN A 186 18.91 -4.25 -19.01
CA GLN A 186 20.15 -3.88 -18.34
C GLN A 186 19.96 -2.75 -17.33
N ASP A 187 18.91 -1.92 -17.46
CA ASP A 187 18.61 -0.84 -16.51
C ASP A 187 17.87 -1.38 -15.28
N ASP A 188 18.62 -2.08 -14.44
CA ASP A 188 18.10 -2.66 -13.21
C ASP A 188 17.67 -1.59 -12.18
N GLU A 189 18.27 -0.40 -12.20
CA GLU A 189 17.95 0.68 -11.25
C GLU A 189 16.57 1.28 -11.52
N SER A 190 16.31 1.73 -12.76
CA SER A 190 15.00 2.28 -13.14
C SER A 190 13.87 1.27 -12.95
N ARG A 191 14.12 0.00 -13.30
CA ARG A 191 13.14 -1.08 -13.10
C ARG A 191 12.89 -1.38 -11.63
N ARG A 192 13.92 -1.33 -10.77
CA ARG A 192 13.81 -1.51 -9.33
C ARG A 192 13.03 -0.38 -8.68
N LEU A 193 13.28 0.87 -9.09
CA LEU A 193 12.48 2.02 -8.66
C LEU A 193 11.00 1.83 -8.99
N GLY A 194 10.68 1.44 -10.23
CA GLY A 194 9.30 1.16 -10.62
C GLY A 194 8.65 0.04 -9.80
N ARG A 195 9.40 -1.02 -9.50
CA ARG A 195 8.93 -2.11 -8.61
C ARG A 195 8.66 -1.63 -7.20
N ALA A 196 9.56 -0.81 -6.63
CA ALA A 196 9.39 -0.24 -5.30
C ALA A 196 8.17 0.68 -5.23
N LEU A 197 8.00 1.57 -6.22
CA LEU A 197 6.84 2.47 -6.32
C LEU A 197 5.52 1.69 -6.45
N LEU A 198 5.48 0.66 -7.30
CA LEU A 198 4.30 -0.17 -7.49
C LEU A 198 3.95 -0.95 -6.21
N ALA A 199 4.96 -1.50 -5.55
CA ALA A 199 4.81 -2.21 -4.28
C ALA A 199 4.31 -1.27 -3.16
N THR A 200 4.92 -0.08 -3.04
CA THR A 200 4.52 0.94 -2.06
C THR A 200 3.08 1.38 -2.29
N LEU A 201 2.70 1.65 -3.54
CA LEU A 201 1.33 2.03 -3.90
C LEU A 201 0.34 0.92 -3.50
N ALA A 202 0.62 -0.33 -3.85
CA ALA A 202 -0.24 -1.47 -3.49
C ALA A 202 -0.37 -1.62 -1.97
N GLY A 203 0.73 -1.55 -1.23
CA GLY A 203 0.71 -1.66 0.23
C GLY A 203 -0.06 -0.54 0.91
N ILE A 204 0.06 0.71 0.43
CA ILE A 204 -0.72 1.84 0.95
C ILE A 204 -2.21 1.64 0.66
N LEU A 205 -2.58 1.25 -0.57
CA LEU A 205 -3.97 1.00 -0.94
C LEU A 205 -4.61 -0.08 -0.08
N VAL A 206 -3.85 -1.10 0.31
CA VAL A 206 -4.32 -2.11 1.27
C VAL A 206 -4.38 -1.55 2.69
N THR A 207 -3.40 -0.77 3.12
CA THR A 207 -3.38 -0.17 4.46
C THR A 207 -4.60 0.71 4.70
N ILE A 208 -5.01 1.54 3.72
CA ILE A 208 -6.16 2.45 3.84
C ILE A 208 -7.53 1.76 3.91
N ILE A 209 -7.60 0.42 3.69
CA ILE A 209 -8.80 -0.37 4.01
C ILE A 209 -9.05 -0.41 5.52
N THR A 210 -8.00 -0.31 6.31
CA THR A 210 -8.05 -0.49 7.77
C THR A 210 -7.71 0.77 8.57
N VAL A 211 -7.55 1.89 7.88
CA VAL A 211 -7.12 3.16 8.49
C VAL A 211 -8.04 4.29 8.03
N SER A 212 -8.37 5.15 9.00
CA SER A 212 -9.15 6.38 8.75
C SER A 212 -8.36 7.36 7.90
N SER A 213 -9.04 8.04 6.98
CA SER A 213 -8.43 9.06 6.11
C SER A 213 -8.28 10.38 6.87
N ILE A 214 -7.45 10.40 7.94
CA ILE A 214 -7.26 11.56 8.80
C ILE A 214 -5.87 12.17 8.54
N THR A 215 -5.81 13.50 8.47
CA THR A 215 -4.62 14.38 8.48
C THR A 215 -3.47 13.96 7.55
N VAL A 216 -2.61 13.03 7.96
CA VAL A 216 -1.37 12.67 7.24
C VAL A 216 -1.59 11.59 6.18
N ILE A 217 -2.60 10.75 6.36
CA ILE A 217 -2.81 9.59 5.46
C ILE A 217 -3.09 10.00 4.01
N PRO A 218 -3.95 10.98 3.72
CA PRO A 218 -4.13 11.51 2.37
C PRO A 218 -2.84 12.03 1.75
N VAL A 219 -2.04 12.79 2.51
CA VAL A 219 -0.76 13.32 2.01
C VAL A 219 0.16 12.19 1.55
N VAL A 220 0.21 11.09 2.30
CA VAL A 220 1.08 9.95 1.99
C VAL A 220 0.67 9.28 0.67
N TYR A 221 -0.59 8.90 0.51
CA TYR A 221 -0.99 8.19 -0.70
C TYR A 221 -1.02 9.09 -1.94
N TRP A 222 -1.31 10.40 -1.80
CA TRP A 222 -1.21 11.35 -2.91
C TRP A 222 0.25 11.60 -3.31
N SER A 223 1.18 11.70 -2.36
CA SER A 223 2.61 11.86 -2.64
C SER A 223 3.17 10.66 -3.40
N VAL A 224 2.85 9.44 -2.96
CA VAL A 224 3.28 8.22 -3.67
C VAL A 224 2.66 8.12 -5.05
N ALA A 225 1.40 8.52 -5.21
CA ALA A 225 0.75 8.62 -6.52
C ALA A 225 1.49 9.60 -7.44
N GLY A 226 1.85 10.80 -6.95
CA GLY A 226 2.63 11.79 -7.69
C GLY A 226 3.99 11.26 -8.14
N LEU A 227 4.72 10.55 -7.27
CA LEU A 227 5.97 9.89 -7.63
C LEU A 227 5.76 8.83 -8.72
N GLY A 228 4.68 8.07 -8.65
CA GLY A 228 4.31 7.10 -9.70
C GLY A 228 4.05 7.74 -11.05
N VAL A 229 3.35 8.88 -11.08
CA VAL A 229 3.12 9.67 -12.30
C VAL A 229 4.44 10.20 -12.86
N SER A 230 5.30 10.77 -12.00
CA SER A 230 6.61 11.30 -12.38
C SER A 230 7.50 10.23 -13.00
N TYR A 231 7.53 9.04 -12.41
CA TYR A 231 8.25 7.88 -12.94
C TYR A 231 7.74 7.48 -14.33
N ALA A 232 6.41 7.42 -14.52
CA ALA A 232 5.82 7.08 -15.80
C ALA A 232 6.12 8.14 -16.88
N GLN A 233 6.17 9.43 -16.51
CA GLN A 233 6.56 10.52 -17.40
C GLN A 233 8.05 10.46 -17.78
N MET A 234 8.93 10.19 -16.81
CA MET A 234 10.35 10.02 -17.06
C MET A 234 10.62 8.96 -18.16
N ALA A 235 9.99 7.80 -18.04
CA ALA A 235 10.11 6.73 -19.03
C ALA A 235 9.63 7.16 -20.42
N ARG A 236 8.55 7.94 -20.50
CA ARG A 236 8.05 8.46 -21.79
C ARG A 236 9.01 9.47 -22.42
N ARG A 237 9.63 10.35 -21.60
CA ARG A 237 10.60 11.35 -22.08
C ARG A 237 11.84 10.68 -22.64
N LEU A 238 12.41 9.69 -21.93
CA LEU A 238 13.57 8.93 -22.40
C LEU A 238 13.29 8.25 -23.72
N LYS A 239 12.17 7.56 -23.87
CA LYS A 239 11.80 6.92 -25.13
C LYS A 239 11.65 7.90 -26.29
N ARG A 240 11.10 9.10 -26.05
CA ARG A 240 11.00 10.15 -27.07
C ARG A 240 12.36 10.68 -27.50
N ALA A 241 13.28 10.88 -26.54
CA ALA A 241 14.64 11.32 -26.81
C ALA A 241 15.41 10.30 -27.66
N GLU A 242 15.32 9.01 -27.35
CA GLU A 242 15.92 7.91 -28.14
C GLU A 242 15.39 7.90 -29.58
N THR A 243 14.07 8.04 -29.76
CA THR A 243 13.44 8.06 -31.08
C THR A 243 13.87 9.29 -31.89
N ALA A 244 14.04 10.46 -31.25
CA ALA A 244 14.49 11.68 -31.91
C ALA A 244 15.97 11.56 -32.35
N SER A 245 16.84 11.02 -31.48
CA SER A 245 18.26 10.77 -31.80
C SER A 245 18.43 9.78 -32.94
N SER A 246 17.67 8.69 -32.93
CA SER A 246 17.72 7.70 -34.04
C SER A 246 17.31 8.30 -35.40
N LYS A 247 16.31 9.19 -35.40
CA LYS A 247 15.90 9.86 -36.64
C LYS A 247 16.95 10.85 -37.18
N SER A 248 17.63 11.59 -36.26
CA SER A 248 18.68 12.53 -36.66
C SER A 248 19.89 11.82 -37.27
N THR A 249 20.25 10.64 -36.77
CA THR A 249 21.36 9.83 -37.29
C THR A 249 21.04 9.29 -38.70
N LEU A 250 19.78 8.96 -38.99
CA LEU A 250 19.35 8.48 -40.33
C LEU A 250 19.26 9.61 -41.37
N LEU A 251 19.24 10.86 -40.97
CA LEU A 251 19.13 12.02 -41.87
C LEU A 251 20.47 12.72 -42.11
N GLN A 252 21.60 12.22 -41.62
CA GLN A 252 22.93 12.72 -41.98
C GLN A 252 23.28 12.18 -43.38
N PRO A 253 23.36 13.04 -44.43
CA PRO A 253 23.86 12.60 -45.75
C PRO A 253 25.35 12.31 -45.66
N TRP A 254 25.81 11.33 -46.38
CA TRP A 254 27.22 10.94 -46.59
C TRP A 254 28.03 12.05 -47.23
#